data_62c1a777bb3e0f251e94ceef1dc6589f
#
_entry.id   62c1a777bb3e0f251e94ceef1dc6589f
#
_cell.length_a   1.000
_cell.length_b   1.000
_cell.length_c   1.000
_cell.angle_alpha   90.00
_cell.angle_beta   90.00
_cell.angle_gamma   90.00
#
_symmetry.space_group_name_H-M   'P 1'
#
loop_
_entity.id
_entity.type
_entity.pdbx_description
1 polymer ?
#
loop_
_entity_poly.entity_id
_entity_poly.type
_entity_poly.pdbx_seq_one_letter_code
_entity_poly.pdbx_strand_id
1 'polypeptide(L)'
;MPHFKVAIVGAGPAGYFAAQALQNLANEEQSFSIDMIERLPTPWGLVRSGVAPDHPKIKTVSKVFEKIANQENFRLFANVEVGSEITINQLKSKYDAVIIATGSSLGKKLGIPGEDLRGSLSAAVFVPWYNSHPDFVGVDTPLDADTAVVVGAGNVAMDVARMLALEPSELDPTDTAEHAIDAFKSSNIRKVYISARRGPEHAAFTSPELRELPKLEHTNVVINKEDIKAAILRAGAEPEKDVKSNLDAMLLIAENPKSEHERTMEFLFQHTPKEILGTDRVEGVVYSTPHGDVTIKCGLVITAIGYQAQGIDGVPYENGKVVNTDGRVEENLYVVGWAKR
;
A
#
# COMPACT_ATOMS: atom_id res chain seq x y z
N MET A 1 38.34 20.49 0.54
CA MET A 1 37.00 20.11 0.06
C MET A 1 36.37 19.19 1.09
N PRO A 2 35.29 19.58 1.75
CA PRO A 2 34.62 18.71 2.71
C PRO A 2 34.05 17.47 2.01
N HIS A 3 34.25 16.32 2.65
CA HIS A 3 33.73 15.04 2.22
C HIS A 3 32.80 14.51 3.31
N PHE A 4 31.52 14.29 2.99
CA PHE A 4 30.51 13.85 3.93
C PHE A 4 30.19 12.37 3.75
N LYS A 5 30.17 11.63 4.84
CA LYS A 5 29.70 10.24 4.89
C LYS A 5 28.26 10.21 5.34
N VAL A 6 27.36 9.68 4.51
CA VAL A 6 25.92 9.64 4.79
C VAL A 6 25.46 8.20 4.84
N ALA A 7 24.78 7.82 5.94
CA ALA A 7 24.06 6.56 6.01
C ALA A 7 22.59 6.80 5.65
N ILE A 8 22.01 5.95 4.81
CA ILE A 8 20.57 5.93 4.47
C ILE A 8 20.01 4.61 4.96
N VAL A 9 19.05 4.64 5.87
CA VAL A 9 18.41 3.46 6.46
C VAL A 9 17.12 3.18 5.71
N GLY A 10 17.11 2.10 4.92
CA GLY A 10 16.02 1.69 4.05
C GLY A 10 16.32 1.92 2.57
N ALA A 11 16.29 0.83 1.78
CA ALA A 11 16.55 0.82 0.34
C ALA A 11 15.24 0.84 -0.49
N GLY A 12 14.24 1.55 -0.01
CA GLY A 12 13.03 1.85 -0.77
C GLY A 12 13.18 3.11 -1.66
N PRO A 13 12.11 3.52 -2.37
CA PRO A 13 12.13 4.68 -3.26
C PRO A 13 12.65 5.96 -2.60
N ALA A 14 12.21 6.23 -1.36
CA ALA A 14 12.65 7.43 -0.62
C ALA A 14 14.15 7.43 -0.35
N GLY A 15 14.74 6.26 -0.03
CA GLY A 15 16.18 6.11 0.17
C GLY A 15 16.96 6.36 -1.12
N TYR A 16 16.55 5.75 -2.23
CA TYR A 16 17.20 5.94 -3.53
C TYR A 16 17.12 7.39 -4.01
N PHE A 17 15.96 8.05 -3.88
CA PHE A 17 15.86 9.46 -4.27
C PHE A 17 16.63 10.40 -3.33
N ALA A 18 16.78 10.05 -2.05
CA ALA A 18 17.68 10.79 -1.16
C ALA A 18 19.14 10.62 -1.59
N ALA A 19 19.55 9.41 -1.95
CA ALA A 19 20.90 9.16 -2.51
C ALA A 19 21.13 9.95 -3.79
N GLN A 20 20.17 9.97 -4.73
CA GLN A 20 20.25 10.76 -5.96
C GLN A 20 20.40 12.25 -5.67
N ALA A 21 19.63 12.76 -4.69
CA ALA A 21 19.71 14.17 -4.31
C ALA A 21 21.14 14.53 -3.80
N LEU A 22 21.74 13.67 -2.97
CA LEU A 22 23.11 13.85 -2.50
C LEU A 22 24.12 13.77 -3.65
N GLN A 23 23.95 12.82 -4.59
CA GLN A 23 24.81 12.70 -5.79
C GLN A 23 24.72 13.96 -6.64
N ASN A 24 23.53 14.53 -6.81
CA ASN A 24 23.32 15.76 -7.58
C ASN A 24 23.87 17.02 -6.87
N LEU A 25 24.01 17.00 -5.54
CA LEU A 25 24.59 18.10 -4.76
C LEU A 25 26.12 18.07 -4.75
N ALA A 26 26.74 16.95 -5.15
CA ALA A 26 28.19 16.86 -5.26
C ALA A 26 28.72 17.80 -6.37
N ASN A 27 29.78 18.53 -6.06
CA ASN A 27 30.41 19.50 -6.96
C ASN A 27 31.91 19.70 -6.57
N GLU A 28 32.57 20.71 -7.11
CA GLU A 28 33.94 21.04 -6.78
C GLU A 28 34.14 21.50 -5.33
N GLU A 29 33.07 21.89 -4.62
CA GLU A 29 33.13 22.41 -3.24
C GLU A 29 32.83 21.33 -2.19
N GLN A 30 32.06 20.27 -2.52
CA GLN A 30 31.66 19.20 -1.60
C GLN A 30 31.46 17.85 -2.29
N SER A 31 31.69 16.77 -1.56
CA SER A 31 31.47 15.40 -2.04
C SER A 31 30.82 14.52 -0.98
N PHE A 32 30.21 13.42 -1.40
CA PHE A 32 29.49 12.51 -0.53
C PHE A 32 29.89 11.05 -0.78
N SER A 33 30.04 10.28 0.29
CA SER A 33 29.97 8.81 0.26
C SER A 33 28.63 8.38 0.87
N ILE A 34 27.91 7.51 0.18
CA ILE A 34 26.55 7.10 0.55
C ILE A 34 26.57 5.60 0.85
N ASP A 35 26.24 5.26 2.08
CA ASP A 35 26.05 3.89 2.53
C ASP A 35 24.55 3.66 2.79
N MET A 36 23.91 2.85 1.94
CA MET A 36 22.52 2.47 2.09
C MET A 36 22.44 1.13 2.84
N ILE A 37 21.63 1.08 3.87
CA ILE A 37 21.48 -0.07 4.76
C ILE A 37 20.06 -0.60 4.63
N GLU A 38 19.92 -1.89 4.28
CA GLU A 38 18.63 -2.53 4.06
C GLU A 38 18.52 -3.81 4.88
N ARG A 39 17.41 -3.97 5.57
CA ARG A 39 17.11 -5.15 6.37
C ARG A 39 16.93 -6.41 5.51
N LEU A 40 16.33 -6.26 4.35
CA LEU A 40 16.10 -7.37 3.44
C LEU A 40 17.35 -7.69 2.59
N PRO A 41 17.47 -8.92 2.10
CA PRO A 41 18.56 -9.29 1.20
C PRO A 41 18.47 -8.60 -0.18
N THR A 42 17.31 -8.02 -0.49
CA THR A 42 17.05 -7.33 -1.76
C THR A 42 16.50 -5.93 -1.54
N PRO A 43 16.97 -4.93 -2.32
CA PRO A 43 16.48 -3.55 -2.21
C PRO A 43 15.15 -3.34 -2.94
N TRP A 44 14.72 -2.08 -3.00
CA TRP A 44 13.64 -1.42 -3.72
C TRP A 44 12.33 -1.29 -2.91
N GLY A 45 12.24 -1.88 -1.73
CA GLY A 45 11.09 -1.72 -0.82
C GLY A 45 9.76 -2.00 -1.52
N LEU A 46 8.80 -1.08 -1.43
CA LEU A 46 7.46 -1.26 -2.01
C LEU A 46 7.43 -1.38 -3.53
N VAL A 47 8.45 -0.97 -4.27
CA VAL A 47 8.51 -1.23 -5.72
C VAL A 47 8.60 -2.72 -6.00
N ARG A 48 9.27 -3.47 -5.11
CA ARG A 48 9.35 -4.93 -5.18
C ARG A 48 8.13 -5.60 -4.54
N SER A 49 7.79 -5.20 -3.31
CA SER A 49 6.85 -5.96 -2.46
C SER A 49 5.52 -5.25 -2.18
N GLY A 50 5.25 -4.12 -2.83
CA GLY A 50 4.03 -3.33 -2.58
C GLY A 50 3.25 -2.93 -3.83
N VAL A 51 3.89 -2.87 -5.00
CA VAL A 51 3.21 -2.63 -6.27
C VAL A 51 2.53 -3.93 -6.72
N ALA A 52 1.27 -3.84 -7.14
CA ALA A 52 0.53 -4.99 -7.63
C ALA A 52 1.22 -5.66 -8.83
N PRO A 53 1.28 -7.01 -8.88
CA PRO A 53 1.99 -7.77 -9.91
C PRO A 53 1.49 -7.50 -11.34
N ASP A 54 0.20 -7.17 -11.50
CA ASP A 54 -0.42 -6.83 -12.77
C ASP A 54 -0.09 -5.39 -13.25
N HIS A 55 0.72 -4.63 -12.49
CA HIS A 55 1.18 -3.28 -12.83
C HIS A 55 2.70 -3.20 -13.07
N PRO A 56 3.27 -3.98 -14.01
CA PRO A 56 4.73 -4.07 -14.20
C PRO A 56 5.37 -2.75 -14.62
N LYS A 57 4.62 -1.85 -15.26
CA LYS A 57 5.13 -0.54 -15.71
C LYS A 57 5.59 0.33 -14.54
N ILE A 58 4.92 0.30 -13.39
CA ILE A 58 5.30 1.07 -12.21
C ILE A 58 6.65 0.56 -11.67
N LYS A 59 6.88 -0.75 -11.73
CA LYS A 59 8.14 -1.38 -11.27
C LYS A 59 9.37 -0.96 -12.10
N THR A 60 9.18 -0.37 -13.28
CA THR A 60 10.31 0.10 -14.13
C THR A 60 11.13 1.23 -13.52
N VAL A 61 10.65 1.88 -12.46
CA VAL A 61 11.43 2.87 -11.68
C VAL A 61 12.70 2.24 -11.09
N SER A 62 12.76 0.93 -10.91
CA SER A 62 13.95 0.19 -10.49
C SER A 62 15.18 0.48 -11.36
N LYS A 63 14.98 0.74 -12.66
CA LYS A 63 16.06 1.15 -13.58
C LYS A 63 16.72 2.48 -13.20
N VAL A 64 15.97 3.37 -12.54
CA VAL A 64 16.51 4.61 -11.97
C VAL A 64 17.35 4.28 -10.74
N PHE A 65 16.86 3.38 -9.88
CA PHE A 65 17.59 2.94 -8.68
C PHE A 65 18.91 2.25 -9.03
N GLU A 66 18.92 1.41 -10.07
CA GLU A 66 20.15 0.80 -10.59
C GLU A 66 21.18 1.84 -11.01
N LYS A 67 20.77 2.91 -11.72
CA LYS A 67 21.67 3.99 -12.11
C LYS A 67 22.27 4.73 -10.92
N ILE A 68 21.46 4.93 -9.85
CA ILE A 68 21.91 5.56 -8.60
C ILE A 68 22.90 4.65 -7.89
N ALA A 69 22.61 3.35 -7.81
CA ALA A 69 23.43 2.36 -7.13
C ALA A 69 24.79 2.11 -7.84
N ASN A 70 24.83 2.29 -9.15
CA ASN A 70 26.05 2.08 -9.95
C ASN A 70 27.06 3.26 -9.88
N GLN A 71 26.80 4.30 -9.09
CA GLN A 71 27.75 5.39 -8.88
C GLN A 71 28.87 4.95 -7.92
N GLU A 72 30.09 5.39 -8.18
CA GLU A 72 31.29 5.03 -7.39
C GLU A 72 31.19 5.41 -5.91
N ASN A 73 30.40 6.43 -5.59
CA ASN A 73 30.22 6.95 -4.23
C ASN A 73 29.07 6.26 -3.47
N PHE A 74 28.49 5.17 -4.01
CA PHE A 74 27.35 4.46 -3.43
C PHE A 74 27.74 3.03 -3.03
N ARG A 75 27.28 2.60 -1.84
CA ARG A 75 27.38 1.20 -1.39
C ARG A 75 26.05 0.77 -0.78
N LEU A 76 25.65 -0.48 -1.06
CA LEU A 76 24.49 -1.12 -0.45
C LEU A 76 24.94 -2.19 0.55
N PHE A 77 24.47 -2.10 1.78
CA PHE A 77 24.58 -3.11 2.81
C PHE A 77 23.21 -3.75 3.02
N ALA A 78 22.96 -4.82 2.31
CA ALA A 78 21.74 -5.59 2.41
C ALA A 78 21.84 -6.65 3.54
N ASN A 79 20.69 -7.10 4.03
CA ASN A 79 20.57 -8.05 5.14
C ASN A 79 21.22 -7.53 6.43
N VAL A 80 21.03 -6.23 6.71
CA VAL A 80 21.50 -5.57 7.94
C VAL A 80 20.33 -4.80 8.57
N GLU A 81 19.91 -5.20 9.75
CA GLU A 81 18.80 -4.57 10.45
C GLU A 81 19.28 -3.50 11.44
N VAL A 82 18.91 -2.25 11.15
CA VAL A 82 19.16 -1.14 12.06
C VAL A 82 18.15 -1.18 13.22
N GLY A 83 18.68 -1.13 14.43
CA GLY A 83 17.93 -1.30 15.67
C GLY A 83 18.26 -2.62 16.39
N SER A 84 18.67 -3.67 15.64
CA SER A 84 19.12 -4.94 16.22
C SER A 84 20.62 -5.19 16.03
N GLU A 85 21.13 -5.13 14.80
CA GLU A 85 22.54 -5.43 14.48
C GLU A 85 23.43 -4.18 14.57
N ILE A 86 22.89 -3.02 14.22
CA ILE A 86 23.56 -1.73 14.37
C ILE A 86 22.55 -0.69 14.87
N THR A 87 22.94 0.08 15.90
CA THR A 87 22.06 1.10 16.48
C THR A 87 22.16 2.45 15.76
N ILE A 88 21.13 3.30 15.90
CA ILE A 88 21.15 4.68 15.40
C ILE A 88 22.34 5.47 15.99
N ASN A 89 22.63 5.29 17.28
CA ASN A 89 23.77 5.97 17.92
C ASN A 89 25.11 5.54 17.34
N GLN A 90 25.27 4.26 16.99
CA GLN A 90 26.47 3.78 16.30
C GLN A 90 26.59 4.37 14.89
N LEU A 91 25.49 4.49 14.17
CA LEU A 91 25.50 5.16 12.86
C LEU A 91 25.85 6.65 13.00
N LYS A 92 25.23 7.38 13.92
CA LYS A 92 25.54 8.80 14.20
C LYS A 92 27.02 9.03 14.57
N SER A 93 27.67 8.06 15.20
CA SER A 93 29.09 8.16 15.57
C SER A 93 30.06 7.93 14.39
N LYS A 94 29.58 7.34 13.29
CA LYS A 94 30.41 6.93 12.11
C LYS A 94 30.13 7.76 10.88
N TYR A 95 28.98 8.43 10.80
CA TYR A 95 28.50 9.19 9.66
C TYR A 95 28.22 10.63 10.05
N ASP A 96 28.44 11.54 9.11
CA ASP A 96 28.13 12.96 9.29
C ASP A 96 26.63 13.22 9.25
N ALA A 97 25.85 12.33 8.61
CA ALA A 97 24.39 12.35 8.63
C ALA A 97 23.81 10.94 8.50
N VAL A 98 22.68 10.71 9.16
CA VAL A 98 21.86 9.49 9.05
C VAL A 98 20.47 9.89 8.57
N ILE A 99 20.00 9.26 7.50
CA ILE A 99 18.69 9.51 6.88
C ILE A 99 17.80 8.28 7.05
N ILE A 100 16.70 8.42 7.79
CA ILE A 100 15.68 7.37 7.94
C ILE A 100 14.77 7.39 6.71
N ALA A 101 14.75 6.30 5.96
CA ALA A 101 13.97 6.10 4.74
C ALA A 101 13.19 4.78 4.75
N THR A 102 12.84 4.28 5.94
CA THR A 102 12.24 2.95 6.17
C THR A 102 10.79 2.83 5.73
N GLY A 103 10.15 3.92 5.34
CA GLY A 103 8.76 3.93 4.91
C GLY A 103 7.78 3.69 6.06
N SER A 104 6.63 3.09 5.72
CA SER A 104 5.57 2.72 6.65
C SER A 104 5.11 1.30 6.31
N SER A 105 5.40 0.34 7.17
CA SER A 105 5.19 -1.09 6.93
C SER A 105 4.05 -1.70 7.76
N LEU A 106 3.55 -1.00 8.77
CA LEU A 106 2.48 -1.48 9.64
C LEU A 106 1.14 -0.93 9.18
N GLY A 107 0.13 -1.80 9.07
CA GLY A 107 -1.24 -1.37 8.77
C GLY A 107 -1.90 -0.71 9.98
N LYS A 108 -2.70 0.31 9.72
CA LYS A 108 -3.56 0.89 10.76
C LYS A 108 -4.69 -0.07 11.09
N LYS A 109 -5.06 -0.11 12.37
CA LYS A 109 -6.20 -0.88 12.85
C LYS A 109 -7.50 -0.09 12.74
N LEU A 110 -8.62 -0.80 12.55
CA LEU A 110 -9.98 -0.24 12.62
C LEU A 110 -10.36 0.10 14.06
N GLY A 111 -9.88 -0.68 15.02
CA GLY A 111 -10.24 -0.54 16.44
C GLY A 111 -11.66 -1.00 16.74
N ILE A 112 -12.16 -2.00 16.02
CA ILE A 112 -13.52 -2.56 16.17
C ILE A 112 -13.47 -4.01 16.66
N PRO A 113 -14.55 -4.51 17.30
CA PRO A 113 -14.64 -5.92 17.68
C PRO A 113 -14.45 -6.86 16.48
N GLY A 114 -13.78 -7.98 16.71
CA GLY A 114 -13.54 -9.01 15.69
C GLY A 114 -12.41 -8.70 14.70
N GLU A 115 -11.71 -7.58 14.84
CA GLU A 115 -10.61 -7.18 13.94
C GLU A 115 -9.45 -8.18 13.90
N ASP A 116 -9.24 -8.94 14.96
CA ASP A 116 -8.15 -9.91 15.09
C ASP A 116 -8.60 -11.36 14.77
N LEU A 117 -9.81 -11.59 14.24
CA LEU A 117 -10.30 -12.90 13.83
C LEU A 117 -9.50 -13.45 12.64
N ARG A 118 -9.35 -14.78 12.55
CA ARG A 118 -8.80 -15.45 11.38
C ARG A 118 -9.56 -15.07 10.12
N GLY A 119 -8.87 -14.59 9.09
CA GLY A 119 -9.50 -14.04 7.87
C GLY A 119 -9.70 -12.52 7.90
N SER A 120 -9.33 -11.85 9.00
CA SER A 120 -9.20 -10.38 9.04
C SER A 120 -7.72 -10.02 8.96
N LEU A 121 -7.30 -9.41 7.86
CA LEU A 121 -5.91 -9.08 7.57
C LEU A 121 -5.77 -7.61 7.19
N SER A 122 -4.58 -7.05 7.44
CA SER A 122 -4.21 -5.75 6.85
C SER A 122 -3.66 -5.92 5.44
N ALA A 123 -3.89 -4.95 4.57
CA ALA A 123 -3.21 -4.85 3.28
C ALA A 123 -1.68 -4.80 3.44
N ALA A 124 -1.17 -4.30 4.59
CA ALA A 124 0.26 -4.33 4.93
C ALA A 124 0.82 -5.76 5.12
N VAL A 125 -0.03 -6.75 5.23
CA VAL A 125 0.30 -8.18 5.32
C VAL A 125 -0.03 -8.89 4.00
N PHE A 126 -1.22 -8.65 3.46
CA PHE A 126 -1.72 -9.33 2.27
C PHE A 126 -0.96 -8.93 0.98
N VAL A 127 -0.63 -7.64 0.81
CA VAL A 127 0.11 -7.17 -0.37
C VAL A 127 1.53 -7.73 -0.44
N PRO A 128 2.34 -7.68 0.63
CA PRO A 128 3.65 -8.34 0.64
C PRO A 128 3.57 -9.86 0.48
N TRP A 129 2.51 -10.50 0.97
CA TRP A 129 2.30 -11.93 0.81
C TRP A 129 2.26 -12.34 -0.66
N TYR A 130 1.44 -11.71 -1.50
CA TYR A 130 1.39 -12.05 -2.92
C TYR A 130 2.57 -11.52 -3.75
N ASN A 131 3.41 -10.65 -3.16
CA ASN A 131 4.64 -10.13 -3.76
C ASN A 131 5.94 -10.82 -3.25
N SER A 132 5.88 -12.03 -2.71
CA SER A 132 7.04 -12.80 -2.24
C SER A 132 7.90 -12.13 -1.17
N HIS A 133 7.32 -11.29 -0.30
CA HIS A 133 8.09 -10.69 0.78
C HIS A 133 8.43 -11.77 1.82
N PRO A 134 9.71 -11.96 2.21
CA PRO A 134 10.15 -13.12 3.01
C PRO A 134 9.43 -13.22 4.36
N ASP A 135 9.08 -12.12 5.01
CA ASP A 135 8.40 -12.13 6.30
C ASP A 135 6.92 -12.56 6.21
N PHE A 136 6.33 -12.60 5.00
CA PHE A 136 4.89 -12.80 4.81
C PHE A 136 4.53 -14.05 4.01
N VAL A 137 5.49 -14.78 3.47
CA VAL A 137 5.25 -16.00 2.67
C VAL A 137 4.41 -17.03 3.42
N GLY A 138 4.59 -17.17 4.74
CA GLY A 138 3.89 -18.15 5.59
C GLY A 138 2.57 -17.62 6.21
N VAL A 139 2.06 -16.45 5.79
CA VAL A 139 0.83 -15.90 6.35
C VAL A 139 -0.38 -16.73 5.92
N ASP A 140 -1.25 -17.07 6.90
CA ASP A 140 -2.53 -17.73 6.64
C ASP A 140 -3.49 -16.75 5.95
N THR A 141 -3.81 -17.03 4.70
CA THR A 141 -4.73 -16.24 3.87
C THR A 141 -5.90 -17.12 3.44
N PRO A 142 -6.98 -17.20 4.24
CA PRO A 142 -8.10 -18.06 3.91
C PRO A 142 -8.92 -17.50 2.74
N LEU A 143 -8.83 -18.15 1.58
CA LEU A 143 -9.54 -17.80 0.35
C LEU A 143 -10.69 -18.79 0.04
N ASP A 144 -11.15 -19.54 1.04
CA ASP A 144 -12.15 -20.60 0.93
C ASP A 144 -13.62 -20.13 0.98
N ALA A 145 -13.87 -18.86 1.33
CA ALA A 145 -15.18 -18.23 1.25
C ALA A 145 -15.48 -17.69 -0.15
N ASP A 146 -16.75 -17.54 -0.49
CA ASP A 146 -17.19 -16.97 -1.78
C ASP A 146 -17.09 -15.45 -1.85
N THR A 147 -17.06 -14.79 -0.70
CA THR A 147 -17.11 -13.32 -0.58
C THR A 147 -15.96 -12.79 0.27
N ALA A 148 -15.29 -11.77 -0.25
CA ALA A 148 -14.30 -10.97 0.45
C ALA A 148 -14.73 -9.49 0.56
N VAL A 149 -14.27 -8.82 1.60
CA VAL A 149 -14.47 -7.39 1.83
C VAL A 149 -13.12 -6.70 1.93
N VAL A 150 -12.93 -5.63 1.17
CA VAL A 150 -11.78 -4.72 1.28
C VAL A 150 -12.27 -3.41 1.88
N VAL A 151 -11.73 -3.05 3.04
CA VAL A 151 -12.08 -1.81 3.75
C VAL A 151 -11.07 -0.74 3.41
N GLY A 152 -11.47 0.23 2.60
CA GLY A 152 -10.62 1.34 2.17
C GLY A 152 -11.10 1.94 0.86
N ALA A 153 -10.66 3.17 0.55
CA ALA A 153 -11.06 3.90 -0.65
C ALA A 153 -9.86 4.56 -1.35
N GLY A 154 -8.71 3.90 -1.35
CA GLY A 154 -7.50 4.33 -2.04
C GLY A 154 -6.95 3.25 -2.98
N ASN A 155 -5.88 3.57 -3.72
CA ASN A 155 -5.30 2.67 -4.72
C ASN A 155 -4.92 1.29 -4.16
N VAL A 156 -4.40 1.22 -2.92
CA VAL A 156 -4.09 -0.08 -2.28
C VAL A 156 -5.35 -0.95 -2.10
N ALA A 157 -6.49 -0.34 -1.73
CA ALA A 157 -7.75 -1.07 -1.64
C ALA A 157 -8.20 -1.57 -3.02
N MET A 158 -7.99 -0.76 -4.06
CA MET A 158 -8.26 -1.12 -5.45
C MET A 158 -7.40 -2.29 -5.91
N ASP A 159 -6.09 -2.22 -5.69
CA ASP A 159 -5.14 -3.29 -6.02
C ASP A 159 -5.53 -4.61 -5.35
N VAL A 160 -5.77 -4.58 -4.02
CA VAL A 160 -6.19 -5.76 -3.26
C VAL A 160 -7.49 -6.35 -3.80
N ALA A 161 -8.49 -5.51 -4.05
CA ALA A 161 -9.79 -5.97 -4.56
C ALA A 161 -9.66 -6.55 -5.97
N ARG A 162 -8.85 -5.95 -6.83
CA ARG A 162 -8.55 -6.44 -8.17
C ARG A 162 -7.85 -7.80 -8.11
N MET A 163 -6.78 -7.96 -7.31
CA MET A 163 -6.07 -9.22 -7.13
C MET A 163 -6.99 -10.37 -6.65
N LEU A 164 -7.98 -10.06 -5.80
CA LEU A 164 -8.98 -11.03 -5.34
C LEU A 164 -10.06 -11.34 -6.38
N ALA A 165 -10.33 -10.41 -7.29
CA ALA A 165 -11.40 -10.50 -8.29
C ALA A 165 -10.93 -11.03 -9.65
N LEU A 166 -9.63 -10.96 -9.97
CA LEU A 166 -9.07 -11.48 -11.21
C LEU A 166 -9.28 -12.99 -11.34
N GLU A 167 -9.48 -13.48 -12.57
CA GLU A 167 -9.37 -14.90 -12.86
C GLU A 167 -7.92 -15.34 -12.65
N PRO A 168 -7.64 -16.44 -11.93
CA PRO A 168 -6.28 -16.83 -11.59
C PRO A 168 -5.31 -16.98 -12.78
N SER A 169 -5.84 -17.34 -13.96
CA SER A 169 -5.06 -17.40 -15.20
C SER A 169 -4.52 -16.05 -15.68
N GLU A 170 -5.14 -14.94 -15.28
CA GLU A 170 -4.66 -13.59 -15.57
C GLU A 170 -3.42 -13.23 -14.75
N LEU A 171 -3.13 -13.96 -13.67
CA LEU A 171 -1.95 -13.78 -12.82
C LEU A 171 -0.72 -14.55 -13.32
N ASP A 172 -0.89 -15.60 -14.12
CA ASP A 172 0.21 -16.44 -14.62
C ASP A 172 1.32 -15.65 -15.35
N PRO A 173 1.04 -14.60 -16.16
CA PRO A 173 2.08 -13.83 -16.83
C PRO A 173 2.72 -12.73 -15.95
N THR A 174 2.27 -12.59 -14.71
CA THR A 174 2.73 -11.54 -13.79
C THR A 174 3.87 -12.04 -12.89
N ASP A 175 4.45 -11.14 -12.07
CA ASP A 175 5.43 -11.51 -11.05
C ASP A 175 4.78 -11.85 -9.68
N THR A 176 3.51 -12.29 -9.70
CA THR A 176 2.84 -12.81 -8.51
C THR A 176 3.61 -14.00 -7.93
N ALA A 177 3.74 -14.06 -6.62
CA ALA A 177 4.40 -15.15 -5.92
C ALA A 177 3.73 -16.50 -6.23
N GLU A 178 4.52 -17.55 -6.48
CA GLU A 178 4.03 -18.89 -6.85
C GLU A 178 3.02 -19.43 -5.83
N HIS A 179 3.34 -19.34 -4.52
CA HIS A 179 2.43 -19.75 -3.45
C HIS A 179 1.11 -18.97 -3.44
N ALA A 180 1.12 -17.71 -3.86
CA ALA A 180 -0.09 -16.90 -3.97
C ALA A 180 -0.90 -17.27 -5.22
N ILE A 181 -0.25 -17.55 -6.36
CA ILE A 181 -0.92 -18.08 -7.56
C ILE A 181 -1.65 -19.38 -7.22
N ASP A 182 -1.01 -20.31 -6.51
CA ASP A 182 -1.62 -21.57 -6.10
C ASP A 182 -2.82 -21.35 -5.17
N ALA A 183 -2.70 -20.40 -4.23
CA ALA A 183 -3.79 -20.03 -3.34
C ALA A 183 -4.96 -19.38 -4.10
N PHE A 184 -4.69 -18.48 -5.05
CA PHE A 184 -5.72 -17.87 -5.90
C PHE A 184 -6.40 -18.91 -6.82
N LYS A 185 -5.66 -19.88 -7.37
CA LYS A 185 -6.23 -20.97 -8.18
C LYS A 185 -7.18 -21.88 -7.39
N SER A 186 -6.93 -22.05 -6.10
CA SER A 186 -7.81 -22.80 -5.19
C SER A 186 -8.87 -21.93 -4.50
N SER A 187 -8.92 -20.63 -4.79
CA SER A 187 -9.85 -19.68 -4.17
C SER A 187 -11.29 -19.88 -4.61
N ASN A 188 -12.20 -19.82 -3.63
CA ASN A 188 -13.63 -19.80 -3.87
C ASN A 188 -14.22 -18.39 -4.02
N ILE A 189 -13.40 -17.33 -3.87
CA ILE A 189 -13.89 -15.95 -3.94
C ILE A 189 -14.46 -15.67 -5.33
N ARG A 190 -15.71 -15.23 -5.36
CA ARG A 190 -16.44 -14.79 -6.56
C ARG A 190 -16.94 -13.36 -6.42
N LYS A 191 -17.06 -12.88 -5.17
CA LYS A 191 -17.53 -11.53 -4.90
C LYS A 191 -16.56 -10.77 -4.00
N VAL A 192 -16.18 -9.57 -4.42
CA VAL A 192 -15.32 -8.67 -3.67
C VAL A 192 -16.02 -7.33 -3.48
N TYR A 193 -16.24 -6.95 -2.24
CA TYR A 193 -16.74 -5.61 -1.91
C TYR A 193 -15.59 -4.67 -1.57
N ILE A 194 -15.60 -3.46 -2.14
CA ILE A 194 -14.74 -2.35 -1.69
C ILE A 194 -15.61 -1.39 -0.89
N SER A 195 -15.35 -1.29 0.40
CA SER A 195 -16.14 -0.44 1.30
C SER A 195 -15.43 0.84 1.69
N ALA A 196 -16.12 1.96 1.57
CA ALA A 196 -15.66 3.30 1.92
C ALA A 196 -16.61 3.94 2.93
N ARG A 197 -16.07 4.48 4.03
CA ARG A 197 -16.88 5.16 5.07
C ARG A 197 -17.52 6.47 4.60
N ARG A 198 -16.93 7.11 3.59
CA ARG A 198 -17.43 8.38 3.01
C ARG A 198 -18.03 8.13 1.63
N GLY A 199 -18.62 9.20 1.07
CA GLY A 199 -19.14 9.16 -0.30
C GLY A 199 -18.05 9.10 -1.38
N PRO A 200 -18.45 8.83 -2.64
CA PRO A 200 -17.53 8.73 -3.78
C PRO A 200 -16.64 9.96 -3.97
N GLU A 201 -17.14 11.16 -3.67
CA GLU A 201 -16.43 12.43 -3.77
C GLU A 201 -15.21 12.54 -2.82
N HIS A 202 -15.11 11.65 -1.87
CA HIS A 202 -13.99 11.57 -0.92
C HIS A 202 -13.08 10.37 -1.17
N ALA A 203 -13.30 9.61 -2.24
CA ALA A 203 -12.45 8.47 -2.57
C ALA A 203 -11.07 8.95 -3.01
N ALA A 204 -10.03 8.27 -2.52
CA ALA A 204 -8.64 8.56 -2.82
C ALA A 204 -8.08 7.66 -3.95
N PHE A 205 -8.95 7.00 -4.71
CA PHE A 205 -8.57 6.32 -5.94
C PHE A 205 -8.04 7.33 -6.94
N THR A 206 -7.10 6.94 -7.77
CA THR A 206 -6.70 7.77 -8.91
C THR A 206 -7.55 7.45 -10.13
N SER A 207 -7.84 8.46 -10.95
CA SER A 207 -8.63 8.30 -12.16
C SER A 207 -8.04 7.26 -13.15
N PRO A 208 -6.72 7.14 -13.33
CA PRO A 208 -6.14 6.07 -14.15
C PRO A 208 -6.53 4.68 -13.67
N GLU A 209 -6.44 4.40 -12.36
CA GLU A 209 -6.82 3.11 -11.76
C GLU A 209 -8.30 2.79 -12.01
N LEU A 210 -9.20 3.76 -11.78
CA LEU A 210 -10.63 3.58 -12.04
C LEU A 210 -10.91 3.28 -13.51
N ARG A 211 -10.19 3.90 -14.46
CA ARG A 211 -10.36 3.72 -15.91
C ARG A 211 -9.83 2.38 -16.44
N GLU A 212 -9.07 1.65 -15.64
CA GLU A 212 -8.63 0.29 -15.96
C GLU A 212 -9.68 -0.76 -15.62
N LEU A 213 -10.55 -0.52 -14.63
CA LEU A 213 -11.54 -1.49 -14.19
C LEU A 213 -12.51 -1.99 -15.30
N PRO A 214 -13.02 -1.14 -16.22
CA PRO A 214 -13.85 -1.62 -17.32
C PRO A 214 -13.14 -2.55 -18.30
N LYS A 215 -11.80 -2.64 -18.25
CA LYS A 215 -10.98 -3.47 -19.13
C LYS A 215 -10.75 -4.87 -18.57
N LEU A 216 -11.16 -5.14 -17.32
CA LEU A 216 -11.08 -6.47 -16.74
C LEU A 216 -11.88 -7.46 -17.60
N GLU A 217 -11.24 -8.56 -17.99
CA GLU A 217 -11.79 -9.48 -18.99
C GLU A 217 -12.81 -10.45 -18.37
N HIS A 218 -12.61 -10.82 -17.09
CA HIS A 218 -13.40 -11.85 -16.42
C HIS A 218 -14.09 -11.37 -15.13
N THR A 219 -14.19 -10.04 -14.93
CA THR A 219 -14.76 -9.45 -13.71
C THR A 219 -15.79 -8.39 -14.04
N ASN A 220 -16.98 -8.52 -13.44
CA ASN A 220 -17.98 -7.45 -13.44
C ASN A 220 -17.58 -6.39 -12.43
N VAL A 221 -17.69 -5.11 -12.78
CA VAL A 221 -17.49 -3.99 -11.87
C VAL A 221 -18.80 -3.27 -11.66
N VAL A 222 -19.24 -3.19 -10.41
CA VAL A 222 -20.54 -2.63 -10.03
C VAL A 222 -20.34 -1.40 -9.15
N ILE A 223 -20.90 -0.29 -9.59
CA ILE A 223 -20.98 0.96 -8.81
C ILE A 223 -22.43 1.43 -8.86
N ASN A 224 -23.00 1.80 -7.72
CA ASN A 224 -24.36 2.33 -7.68
C ASN A 224 -24.40 3.73 -8.31
N LYS A 225 -25.17 3.85 -9.41
CA LYS A 225 -25.28 5.10 -10.18
C LYS A 225 -25.87 6.24 -9.35
N GLU A 226 -26.80 5.95 -8.47
CA GLU A 226 -27.46 6.99 -7.67
C GLU A 226 -26.50 7.57 -6.60
N ASP A 227 -25.59 6.74 -6.07
CA ASP A 227 -24.53 7.22 -5.15
C ASP A 227 -23.60 8.20 -5.87
N ILE A 228 -23.25 7.93 -7.12
CA ILE A 228 -22.39 8.81 -7.92
C ILE A 228 -23.09 10.13 -8.25
N LYS A 229 -24.36 10.07 -8.68
CA LYS A 229 -25.15 11.29 -8.93
C LYS A 229 -25.29 12.16 -7.69
N ALA A 230 -25.57 11.54 -6.54
CA ALA A 230 -25.65 12.24 -5.27
C ALA A 230 -24.28 12.85 -4.88
N ALA A 231 -23.17 12.14 -5.14
CA ALA A 231 -21.82 12.64 -4.89
C ALA A 231 -21.47 13.84 -5.80
N ILE A 232 -21.85 13.81 -7.07
CA ILE A 232 -21.67 14.94 -8.00
C ILE A 232 -22.40 16.17 -7.48
N LEU A 233 -23.63 16.03 -6.98
CA LEU A 233 -24.38 17.14 -6.38
C LEU A 233 -23.70 17.69 -5.11
N ARG A 234 -23.18 16.80 -4.24
CA ARG A 234 -22.44 17.21 -3.03
C ARG A 234 -21.12 17.90 -3.33
N ALA A 235 -20.42 17.46 -4.39
CA ALA A 235 -19.16 18.06 -4.82
C ALA A 235 -19.31 19.48 -5.38
N GLY A 236 -20.53 19.87 -5.78
CA GLY A 236 -20.86 21.21 -6.26
C GLY A 236 -20.49 21.46 -7.73
N ALA A 237 -20.64 22.72 -8.19
CA ALA A 237 -20.47 23.09 -9.59
C ALA A 237 -19.00 23.10 -10.05
N GLU A 238 -18.06 23.38 -9.15
CA GLU A 238 -16.63 23.50 -9.44
C GLU A 238 -15.80 22.65 -8.46
N PRO A 239 -15.90 21.30 -8.51
CA PRO A 239 -15.08 20.43 -7.67
C PRO A 239 -13.61 20.49 -8.09
N GLU A 240 -12.71 20.11 -7.19
CA GLU A 240 -11.29 19.90 -7.52
C GLU A 240 -11.16 18.94 -8.72
N LYS A 241 -10.14 19.19 -9.55
CA LYS A 241 -9.93 18.46 -10.82
C LYS A 241 -9.90 16.94 -10.63
N ASP A 242 -9.23 16.46 -9.58
CA ASP A 242 -9.09 15.03 -9.32
C ASP A 242 -10.41 14.42 -8.84
N VAL A 243 -11.17 15.12 -7.99
CA VAL A 243 -12.52 14.71 -7.57
C VAL A 243 -13.44 14.59 -8.78
N LYS A 244 -13.45 15.60 -9.65
CA LYS A 244 -14.25 15.58 -10.89
C LYS A 244 -13.86 14.38 -11.77
N SER A 245 -12.56 14.19 -12.02
CA SER A 245 -12.06 13.12 -12.87
C SER A 245 -12.42 11.72 -12.33
N ASN A 246 -12.40 11.56 -11.00
CA ASN A 246 -12.77 10.31 -10.35
C ASN A 246 -14.28 10.06 -10.44
N LEU A 247 -15.11 11.06 -10.16
CA LEU A 247 -16.57 10.95 -10.28
C LEU A 247 -17.00 10.66 -11.72
N ASP A 248 -16.39 11.31 -12.71
CA ASP A 248 -16.65 11.05 -14.14
C ASP A 248 -16.27 9.59 -14.51
N ALA A 249 -15.14 9.08 -14.01
CA ALA A 249 -14.74 7.70 -14.25
C ALA A 249 -15.69 6.68 -13.57
N MET A 250 -16.09 6.92 -12.33
CA MET A 250 -17.05 6.08 -11.62
C MET A 250 -18.44 6.10 -12.27
N LEU A 251 -18.89 7.26 -12.75
CA LEU A 251 -20.16 7.38 -13.47
C LEU A 251 -20.14 6.57 -14.77
N LEU A 252 -19.05 6.63 -15.52
CA LEU A 252 -18.90 5.83 -16.74
C LEU A 252 -19.00 4.33 -16.46
N ILE A 253 -18.41 3.84 -15.37
CA ILE A 253 -18.53 2.44 -14.95
C ILE A 253 -19.98 2.13 -14.57
N ALA A 254 -20.63 2.99 -13.78
CA ALA A 254 -22.00 2.80 -13.31
C ALA A 254 -23.04 2.84 -14.45
N GLU A 255 -22.73 3.53 -15.56
CA GLU A 255 -23.59 3.60 -16.76
C GLU A 255 -23.40 2.43 -17.71
N ASN A 256 -22.29 1.71 -17.61
CA ASN A 256 -21.96 0.58 -18.46
C ASN A 256 -21.67 -0.70 -17.65
N PRO A 257 -22.63 -1.17 -16.83
CA PRO A 257 -22.41 -2.34 -15.98
C PRO A 257 -22.26 -3.59 -16.87
N LYS A 258 -21.22 -4.38 -16.57
CA LYS A 258 -21.09 -5.75 -17.07
C LYS A 258 -21.76 -6.71 -16.09
N SER A 259 -22.35 -7.79 -16.56
CA SER A 259 -23.03 -8.81 -15.75
C SER A 259 -22.83 -10.23 -16.26
N GLU A 260 -21.89 -10.42 -17.19
CA GLU A 260 -21.67 -11.67 -17.93
C GLU A 260 -20.62 -12.60 -17.29
N HIS A 261 -19.93 -12.13 -16.25
CA HIS A 261 -18.85 -12.85 -15.59
C HIS A 261 -19.29 -13.43 -14.25
N GLU A 262 -18.63 -14.51 -13.83
CA GLU A 262 -18.88 -15.13 -12.53
C GLU A 262 -18.34 -14.29 -11.37
N ARG A 263 -17.26 -13.53 -11.60
CA ARG A 263 -16.61 -12.70 -10.60
C ARG A 263 -17.16 -11.29 -10.61
N THR A 264 -17.32 -10.70 -9.44
CA THR A 264 -17.88 -9.35 -9.28
C THR A 264 -17.07 -8.56 -8.25
N MET A 265 -16.71 -7.34 -8.62
CA MET A 265 -16.20 -6.31 -7.73
C MET A 265 -17.27 -5.23 -7.55
N GLU A 266 -17.71 -4.97 -6.33
CA GLU A 266 -18.78 -4.01 -6.03
C GLU A 266 -18.33 -2.95 -5.03
N PHE A 267 -18.59 -1.68 -5.35
CA PHE A 267 -18.23 -0.55 -4.48
C PHE A 267 -19.39 -0.20 -3.55
N LEU A 268 -19.08 -0.09 -2.27
CA LEU A 268 -19.99 0.29 -1.19
C LEU A 268 -19.52 1.61 -0.57
N PHE A 269 -20.18 2.69 -0.91
CA PHE A 269 -19.90 4.00 -0.32
C PHE A 269 -20.76 4.26 0.92
N GLN A 270 -20.30 5.13 1.83
CA GLN A 270 -20.98 5.48 3.08
C GLN A 270 -21.21 4.25 3.99
N HIS A 271 -20.32 3.27 3.94
CA HIS A 271 -20.33 2.08 4.77
C HIS A 271 -19.19 2.16 5.80
N THR A 272 -19.54 2.47 7.05
CA THR A 272 -18.56 2.54 8.16
C THR A 272 -18.58 1.22 8.92
N PRO A 273 -17.48 0.44 8.93
CA PRO A 273 -17.43 -0.83 9.64
C PRO A 273 -17.55 -0.60 11.14
N LYS A 274 -18.38 -1.39 11.81
CA LYS A 274 -18.67 -1.37 13.27
C LYS A 274 -18.11 -2.59 13.98
N GLU A 275 -18.20 -3.74 13.36
CA GLU A 275 -17.86 -5.03 13.94
C GLU A 275 -17.58 -6.05 12.84
N ILE A 276 -16.59 -6.88 13.04
CA ILE A 276 -16.34 -8.09 12.24
C ILE A 276 -16.92 -9.27 13.02
N LEU A 277 -17.89 -9.96 12.43
CA LEU A 277 -18.61 -11.06 13.04
C LEU A 277 -17.84 -12.37 12.88
N GLY A 278 -17.96 -13.23 13.89
CA GLY A 278 -17.42 -14.57 13.89
C GLY A 278 -16.99 -15.00 15.30
N THR A 279 -16.70 -16.29 15.46
CA THR A 279 -16.16 -16.86 16.70
C THR A 279 -14.67 -17.13 16.55
N ASP A 280 -14.31 -18.02 15.64
CA ASP A 280 -12.91 -18.42 15.38
C ASP A 280 -12.36 -17.76 14.09
N ARG A 281 -13.26 -17.40 13.18
CA ARG A 281 -12.94 -16.82 11.89
C ARG A 281 -13.98 -15.77 11.49
N VAL A 282 -13.65 -14.97 10.49
CA VAL A 282 -14.58 -14.02 9.90
C VAL A 282 -15.78 -14.72 9.28
N GLU A 283 -16.99 -14.27 9.61
CA GLU A 283 -18.27 -14.70 9.05
C GLU A 283 -19.06 -13.55 8.42
N GLY A 284 -18.67 -12.31 8.69
CA GLY A 284 -19.29 -11.13 8.11
C GLY A 284 -18.77 -9.83 8.72
N VAL A 285 -19.27 -8.72 8.19
CA VAL A 285 -18.99 -7.35 8.69
C VAL A 285 -20.31 -6.62 8.87
N VAL A 286 -20.49 -5.99 10.03
CA VAL A 286 -21.58 -5.05 10.30
C VAL A 286 -21.12 -3.65 9.94
N TYR A 287 -21.91 -2.97 9.11
CA TYR A 287 -21.68 -1.59 8.72
C TYR A 287 -22.78 -0.67 9.24
N SER A 288 -22.40 0.52 9.65
CA SER A 288 -23.32 1.64 9.78
C SER A 288 -23.42 2.37 8.45
N THR A 289 -24.66 2.59 7.98
CA THR A 289 -24.96 3.34 6.75
C THR A 289 -25.96 4.46 7.04
N PRO A 290 -26.18 5.42 6.12
CA PRO A 290 -27.23 6.44 6.28
C PRO A 290 -28.64 5.88 6.44
N HIS A 291 -28.86 4.61 6.05
CA HIS A 291 -30.16 3.93 6.07
C HIS A 291 -30.30 2.92 7.23
N GLY A 292 -29.35 2.88 8.15
CA GLY A 292 -29.28 1.93 9.25
C GLY A 292 -28.14 0.94 9.11
N ASP A 293 -28.06 0.01 10.06
CA ASP A 293 -26.99 -1.00 10.05
C ASP A 293 -27.30 -2.10 9.02
N VAL A 294 -26.28 -2.51 8.30
CA VAL A 294 -26.33 -3.63 7.34
C VAL A 294 -25.24 -4.63 7.65
N THR A 295 -25.50 -5.91 7.39
CA THR A 295 -24.52 -6.98 7.55
C THR A 295 -24.18 -7.58 6.19
N ILE A 296 -22.88 -7.65 5.89
CA ILE A 296 -22.35 -8.34 4.72
C ILE A 296 -21.69 -9.63 5.19
N LYS A 297 -22.20 -10.76 4.70
CA LYS A 297 -21.57 -12.07 4.94
C LYS A 297 -20.30 -12.18 4.10
N CYS A 298 -19.20 -12.55 4.72
CA CYS A 298 -17.91 -12.77 4.05
C CYS A 298 -17.02 -13.63 4.92
N GLY A 299 -15.99 -14.26 4.37
CA GLY A 299 -15.01 -15.02 5.14
C GLY A 299 -13.60 -14.41 5.11
N LEU A 300 -13.43 -13.31 4.38
CA LEU A 300 -12.17 -12.58 4.31
C LEU A 300 -12.44 -11.06 4.40
N VAL A 301 -11.69 -10.39 5.25
CA VAL A 301 -11.68 -8.91 5.37
C VAL A 301 -10.26 -8.42 5.23
N ILE A 302 -9.99 -7.53 4.28
CA ILE A 302 -8.68 -6.88 4.11
C ILE A 302 -8.82 -5.40 4.40
N THR A 303 -8.09 -4.89 5.41
CA THR A 303 -8.10 -3.47 5.75
C THR A 303 -7.00 -2.72 5.02
N ALA A 304 -7.38 -1.72 4.22
CA ALA A 304 -6.49 -0.84 3.46
C ALA A 304 -6.74 0.64 3.82
N ILE A 305 -6.65 0.95 5.12
CA ILE A 305 -7.00 2.26 5.71
C ILE A 305 -5.79 3.13 6.04
N GLY A 306 -4.65 2.79 5.48
CA GLY A 306 -3.38 3.50 5.63
C GLY A 306 -2.37 2.73 6.48
N TYR A 307 -1.17 3.30 6.53
CA TYR A 307 0.02 2.69 7.11
C TYR A 307 0.61 3.57 8.20
N GLN A 308 1.50 2.99 8.98
CA GLN A 308 2.33 3.67 9.97
C GLN A 308 3.75 3.09 9.97
N ALA A 309 4.72 3.90 10.35
CA ALA A 309 6.10 3.47 10.41
C ALA A 309 6.32 2.50 11.58
N GLN A 310 7.19 1.52 11.36
CA GLN A 310 7.72 0.68 12.43
C GLN A 310 8.77 1.47 13.21
N GLY A 311 8.70 1.44 14.54
CA GLY A 311 9.64 2.13 15.41
C GLY A 311 11.06 1.52 15.33
N ILE A 312 12.07 2.38 15.40
CA ILE A 312 13.48 2.01 15.56
C ILE A 312 13.98 2.68 16.85
N ASP A 313 14.65 1.93 17.71
CA ASP A 313 15.24 2.48 18.95
C ASP A 313 16.20 3.63 18.65
N GLY A 314 16.06 4.73 19.41
CA GLY A 314 16.83 5.94 19.21
C GLY A 314 16.25 6.91 18.17
N VAL A 315 15.06 6.62 17.60
CA VAL A 315 14.32 7.53 16.74
C VAL A 315 12.98 7.87 17.41
N PRO A 316 12.60 9.15 17.57
CA PRO A 316 11.32 9.53 18.17
C PRO A 316 10.16 9.33 17.19
N TYR A 317 9.08 8.69 17.64
CA TYR A 317 7.85 8.48 16.87
C TYR A 317 6.63 9.04 17.57
N GLU A 318 5.73 9.59 16.79
CA GLU A 318 4.41 10.02 17.24
C GLU A 318 3.37 9.73 16.16
N ASN A 319 2.21 9.17 16.53
CA ASN A 319 1.12 8.83 15.60
C ASN A 319 1.56 7.98 14.39
N GLY A 320 2.54 7.08 14.59
CA GLY A 320 3.04 6.19 13.54
C GLY A 320 3.97 6.86 12.52
N LYS A 321 4.57 7.99 12.86
CA LYS A 321 5.54 8.73 12.04
C LYS A 321 6.70 9.18 12.88
N VAL A 322 7.85 9.41 12.25
CA VAL A 322 9.02 10.01 12.91
C VAL A 322 8.74 11.47 13.20
N VAL A 323 8.97 11.89 14.46
CA VAL A 323 8.88 13.30 14.87
C VAL A 323 9.97 14.09 14.17
N ASN A 324 9.60 15.14 13.44
CA ASN A 324 10.57 15.94 12.68
C ASN A 324 10.06 17.35 12.38
N THR A 325 11.00 18.25 12.09
CA THR A 325 10.73 19.57 11.52
C THR A 325 11.36 19.62 10.13
N ASP A 326 10.55 19.64 9.08
CA ASP A 326 10.96 19.66 7.65
C ASP A 326 11.94 18.53 7.26
N GLY A 327 11.88 17.40 7.98
CA GLY A 327 12.74 16.25 7.76
C GLY A 327 13.93 16.16 8.68
N ARG A 328 14.20 17.19 9.49
CA ARG A 328 15.21 17.13 10.55
C ARG A 328 14.59 16.57 11.83
N VAL A 329 15.15 15.48 12.33
CA VAL A 329 14.75 14.85 13.60
C VAL A 329 15.51 15.45 14.75
N GLU A 330 16.82 15.41 14.66
CA GLU A 330 17.79 16.01 15.62
C GLU A 330 19.12 16.29 14.89
N GLU A 331 20.17 16.58 15.65
CA GLU A 331 21.51 16.78 15.06
C GLU A 331 21.98 15.49 14.36
N ASN A 332 22.37 15.62 13.08
CA ASN A 332 22.84 14.53 12.22
C ASN A 332 21.83 13.41 11.95
N LEU A 333 20.54 13.59 12.33
CA LEU A 333 19.47 12.62 12.05
C LEU A 333 18.34 13.27 11.27
N TYR A 334 17.99 12.65 10.16
CA TYR A 334 16.97 13.13 9.21
C TYR A 334 15.99 12.03 8.86
N VAL A 335 14.82 12.40 8.32
CA VAL A 335 13.80 11.45 7.83
C VAL A 335 13.21 11.90 6.51
N VAL A 336 12.95 10.93 5.63
CA VAL A 336 12.32 11.13 4.32
C VAL A 336 11.21 10.10 4.07
N GLY A 337 10.40 10.34 3.04
CA GLY A 337 9.37 9.39 2.59
C GLY A 337 8.20 9.23 3.55
N TRP A 338 7.59 8.05 3.55
CA TRP A 338 6.39 7.76 4.34
C TRP A 338 6.63 7.65 5.85
N ALA A 339 7.86 7.43 6.28
CA ALA A 339 8.20 7.53 7.70
C ALA A 339 8.10 8.98 8.22
N LYS A 340 8.27 9.98 7.30
CA LYS A 340 8.16 11.41 7.61
C LYS A 340 6.71 11.91 7.65
N ARG A 341 5.79 11.39 6.79
CA ARG A 341 4.46 11.99 6.52
C ARG A 341 3.31 11.03 6.72
#